data_201da525c811d7ba3188b949c7ff1074
#
_entry.id   201da525c811d7ba3188b949c7ff1074
#
_cell.length_a   1.000
_cell.length_b   1.000
_cell.length_c   1.000
_cell.angle_alpha   90.00
_cell.angle_beta   90.00
_cell.angle_gamma   90.00
#
_symmetry.space_group_name_H-M   'P 1'
#
loop_
_entity.id
_entity.type
_entity.pdbx_description
1 polymer ?
#
loop_
_entity_poly.entity_id
_entity_poly.type
_entity_poly.pdbx_seq_one_letter_code
_entity_poly.pdbx_strand_id
1 'polypeptide(L)'
;MRVIAGVARGRHLRAAAETRPTADLIKGAIFSMLEALAYKRGFSPSEDGDFAAAVAWPRVLDLFAGSGGLGIEALSRGARSAEFIEQERAAASIIASNLRAAGLDDRARVHNSPVLLALARVQRPIDLVFADPPYAAPALLNETVEALARPGLLVPTSVAVIEQSWDVQPPAHVAALALANTRRHGRTRISLYAA
;
A
#
# COMPACT_ATOMS: atom_id res chain seq x y z
N MET A 1 -9.21 -1.91 13.66
CA MET A 1 -7.88 -1.98 13.06
C MET A 1 -6.92 -1.08 13.83
N ARG A 2 -5.65 -1.43 13.95
CA ARG A 2 -4.63 -0.63 14.68
C ARG A 2 -3.32 -0.59 13.90
N VAL A 3 -2.46 0.39 14.18
CA VAL A 3 -1.08 0.42 13.70
C VAL A 3 -0.27 -0.66 14.44
N ILE A 4 0.45 -1.50 13.68
CA ILE A 4 1.15 -2.67 14.23
C ILE A 4 2.54 -2.30 14.72
N ALA A 5 3.27 -1.44 13.99
CA ALA A 5 4.65 -1.12 14.28
C ALA A 5 5.00 0.35 13.98
N GLY A 6 6.21 0.78 14.35
CA GLY A 6 6.73 2.11 14.12
C GLY A 6 6.25 3.15 15.13
N VAL A 7 6.41 4.42 14.79
CA VAL A 7 6.20 5.57 15.71
C VAL A 7 4.76 5.71 16.21
N ALA A 8 3.78 5.24 15.42
CA ALA A 8 2.35 5.27 15.80
C ALA A 8 1.84 3.92 16.29
N ARG A 9 2.72 2.97 16.66
CA ARG A 9 2.32 1.63 17.13
C ARG A 9 1.25 1.69 18.21
N GLY A 10 0.22 0.83 18.04
CA GLY A 10 -0.88 0.71 19.00
C GLY A 10 -2.02 1.71 18.79
N ARG A 11 -1.84 2.75 17.95
CA ARG A 11 -2.91 3.70 17.64
C ARG A 11 -4.07 2.99 16.94
N HIS A 12 -5.27 3.19 17.45
CA HIS A 12 -6.50 2.70 16.86
C HIS A 12 -6.88 3.56 15.66
N LEU A 13 -7.15 2.90 14.52
CA LEU A 13 -7.64 3.54 13.32
C LEU A 13 -9.15 3.29 13.19
N ARG A 14 -9.90 4.33 12.88
CA ARG A 14 -11.32 4.22 12.54
C ARG A 14 -11.44 3.40 11.27
N ALA A 15 -12.36 2.44 11.27
CA ALA A 15 -12.64 1.60 10.11
C ALA A 15 -13.68 2.28 9.21
N ALA A 16 -13.55 2.16 7.90
CA ALA A 16 -14.69 2.30 7.01
C ALA A 16 -15.66 1.13 7.24
N ALA A 17 -16.95 1.29 6.92
CA ALA A 17 -18.03 0.38 7.33
C ALA A 17 -17.82 -1.11 6.97
N GLU A 18 -16.93 -1.45 6.06
CA GLU A 18 -16.69 -2.82 5.55
C GLU A 18 -15.30 -3.40 5.92
N THR A 19 -14.65 -2.92 6.98
CA THR A 19 -13.32 -3.40 7.34
C THR A 19 -13.37 -4.85 7.85
N ARG A 20 -12.65 -5.76 7.18
CA ARG A 20 -12.59 -7.18 7.53
C ARG A 20 -11.88 -7.40 8.88
N PRO A 21 -12.33 -8.35 9.74
CA PRO A 21 -11.66 -8.68 11.00
C PRO A 21 -10.20 -9.13 10.85
N THR A 22 -9.82 -9.61 9.66
CA THR A 22 -8.48 -10.12 9.33
C THR A 22 -7.50 -9.05 8.86
N ALA A 23 -7.92 -7.79 8.78
CA ALA A 23 -7.11 -6.70 8.23
C ALA A 23 -5.73 -6.53 8.91
N ASP A 24 -5.65 -6.65 10.24
CA ASP A 24 -4.37 -6.53 10.95
C ASP A 24 -3.42 -7.70 10.67
N LEU A 25 -3.96 -8.91 10.47
CA LEU A 25 -3.17 -10.11 10.12
C LEU A 25 -2.60 -10.01 8.69
N ILE A 26 -3.44 -9.61 7.73
CA ILE A 26 -3.04 -9.41 6.34
C ILE A 26 -1.97 -8.31 6.26
N LYS A 27 -2.21 -7.17 6.91
CA LYS A 27 -1.25 -6.07 7.00
C LYS A 27 0.09 -6.54 7.57
N GLY A 28 0.08 -7.30 8.67
CA GLY A 28 1.30 -7.88 9.25
C GLY A 28 2.05 -8.77 8.27
N ALA A 29 1.33 -9.61 7.50
CA ALA A 29 1.93 -10.47 6.48
C ALA A 29 2.57 -9.66 5.33
N ILE A 30 1.88 -8.62 4.84
CA ILE A 30 2.40 -7.72 3.80
C ILE A 30 3.72 -7.10 4.25
N PHE A 31 3.75 -6.48 5.41
CA PHE A 31 4.96 -5.82 5.90
C PHE A 31 6.08 -6.81 6.21
N SER A 32 5.78 -8.02 6.67
CA SER A 32 6.79 -9.08 6.83
C SER A 32 7.41 -9.50 5.49
N MET A 33 6.62 -9.55 4.40
CA MET A 33 7.14 -9.85 3.06
C MET A 33 8.04 -8.71 2.56
N LEU A 34 7.65 -7.46 2.78
CA LEU A 34 8.43 -6.28 2.39
C LEU A 34 9.75 -6.21 3.16
N GLU A 35 9.74 -6.40 4.49
CA GLU A 35 10.96 -6.45 5.30
C GLU A 35 11.92 -7.54 4.80
N ALA A 36 11.43 -8.76 4.58
CA ALA A 36 12.25 -9.85 4.09
C ALA A 36 12.89 -9.54 2.71
N LEU A 37 12.15 -8.86 1.82
CA LEU A 37 12.67 -8.44 0.53
C LEU A 37 13.71 -7.32 0.67
N ALA A 38 13.47 -6.35 1.55
CA ALA A 38 14.40 -5.26 1.82
C ALA A 38 15.75 -5.79 2.34
N TYR A 39 15.72 -6.68 3.33
CA TYR A 39 16.94 -7.34 3.83
C TYR A 39 17.66 -8.15 2.73
N LYS A 40 16.91 -8.89 1.91
CA LYS A 40 17.50 -9.64 0.79
C LYS A 40 18.18 -8.73 -0.24
N ARG A 41 17.72 -7.48 -0.38
CA ARG A 41 18.32 -6.44 -1.23
C ARG A 41 19.43 -5.63 -0.54
N GLY A 42 19.83 -5.98 0.68
CA GLY A 42 20.89 -5.35 1.43
C GLY A 42 20.50 -4.09 2.20
N PHE A 43 19.21 -3.80 2.32
CA PHE A 43 18.73 -2.69 3.15
C PHE A 43 18.68 -3.10 4.62
N SER A 44 18.92 -2.15 5.50
CA SER A 44 18.84 -2.30 6.96
C SER A 44 17.97 -1.19 7.54
N PRO A 45 17.46 -1.35 8.77
CA PRO A 45 16.81 -0.26 9.50
C PRO A 45 17.74 0.96 9.60
N SER A 46 17.17 2.17 9.60
CA SER A 46 17.95 3.38 9.81
C SER A 46 18.41 3.51 11.27
N GLU A 47 19.40 4.38 11.52
CA GLU A 47 19.82 4.73 12.88
C GLU A 47 18.68 5.40 13.68
N ASP A 48 17.79 6.11 12.98
CA ASP A 48 16.59 6.75 13.57
C ASP A 48 15.44 5.76 13.86
N GLY A 49 15.63 4.46 13.56
CA GLY A 49 14.68 3.39 13.84
C GLY A 49 13.65 3.13 12.76
N ASP A 50 13.81 3.70 11.55
CA ASP A 50 12.97 3.37 10.41
C ASP A 50 13.22 1.92 9.97
N PHE A 51 12.16 1.23 9.58
CA PHE A 51 12.23 -0.15 9.12
C PHE A 51 12.95 -0.27 7.77
N ALA A 52 13.62 -1.39 7.50
CA ALA A 52 14.37 -1.62 6.27
C ALA A 52 13.52 -1.41 5.01
N ALA A 53 12.26 -1.85 5.03
CA ALA A 53 11.32 -1.62 3.92
C ALA A 53 11.02 -0.14 3.69
N ALA A 54 10.94 0.68 4.75
CA ALA A 54 10.72 2.12 4.64
C ALA A 54 11.96 2.85 4.09
N VAL A 55 13.15 2.38 4.44
CA VAL A 55 14.41 2.86 3.87
C VAL A 55 14.52 2.51 2.39
N ALA A 56 14.14 1.28 2.02
CA ALA A 56 14.19 0.80 0.64
C ALA A 56 13.17 1.50 -0.26
N TRP A 57 11.96 1.74 0.26
CA TRP A 57 10.81 2.26 -0.52
C TRP A 57 10.12 3.40 0.22
N PRO A 58 10.74 4.60 0.27
CA PRO A 58 10.28 5.70 1.10
C PRO A 58 9.05 6.44 0.57
N ARG A 59 8.68 6.30 -0.72
CA ARG A 59 7.53 6.98 -1.34
C ARG A 59 6.44 5.95 -1.64
N VAL A 60 5.33 6.05 -0.92
CA VAL A 60 4.25 5.07 -0.92
C VAL A 60 3.02 5.61 -1.64
N LEU A 61 2.36 4.76 -2.41
CA LEU A 61 1.06 5.01 -3.02
C LEU A 61 0.09 3.91 -2.57
N ASP A 62 -0.96 4.30 -1.87
CA ASP A 62 -2.02 3.42 -1.36
C ASP A 62 -3.28 3.60 -2.21
N LEU A 63 -3.50 2.67 -3.14
CA LEU A 63 -4.63 2.66 -4.06
C LEU A 63 -5.80 1.90 -3.45
N PHE A 64 -7.02 2.42 -3.62
CA PHE A 64 -8.22 1.89 -2.97
C PHE A 64 -8.07 1.91 -1.45
N ALA A 65 -7.59 3.03 -0.91
CA ALA A 65 -7.00 3.11 0.43
C ALA A 65 -7.98 2.84 1.58
N GLY A 66 -9.30 2.91 1.35
CA GLY A 66 -10.32 2.62 2.35
C GLY A 66 -10.16 3.49 3.59
N SER A 67 -9.70 2.91 4.68
CA SER A 67 -9.39 3.63 5.94
C SER A 67 -7.92 4.06 6.06
N GLY A 68 -7.10 3.80 5.06
CA GLY A 68 -5.67 4.16 5.01
C GLY A 68 -4.74 3.20 5.74
N GLY A 69 -5.20 1.96 5.99
CA GLY A 69 -4.48 1.04 6.87
C GLY A 69 -3.07 0.67 6.43
N LEU A 70 -2.81 0.53 5.14
CA LEU A 70 -1.50 0.15 4.59
C LEU A 70 -0.57 1.36 4.52
N GLY A 71 -1.02 2.46 3.95
CA GLY A 71 -0.21 3.67 3.85
C GLY A 71 0.15 4.28 5.22
N ILE A 72 -0.79 4.27 6.18
CA ILE A 72 -0.53 4.74 7.56
C ILE A 72 0.49 3.82 8.26
N GLU A 73 0.40 2.51 8.08
CA GLU A 73 1.39 1.58 8.62
C GLU A 73 2.78 1.85 8.01
N ALA A 74 2.87 2.10 6.69
CA ALA A 74 4.13 2.43 6.03
C ALA A 74 4.74 3.73 6.59
N LEU A 75 3.94 4.79 6.75
CA LEU A 75 4.38 6.05 7.37
C LEU A 75 4.84 5.84 8.81
N SER A 76 4.12 5.03 9.59
CA SER A 76 4.49 4.71 10.97
C SER A 76 5.84 3.98 11.05
N ARG A 77 6.17 3.18 10.04
CA ARG A 77 7.44 2.43 9.95
C ARG A 77 8.60 3.26 9.40
N GLY A 78 8.37 4.54 9.05
CA GLY A 78 9.41 5.45 8.62
C GLY A 78 9.37 5.84 7.13
N ALA A 79 8.34 5.43 6.36
CA ALA A 79 8.20 5.92 4.99
C ALA A 79 8.16 7.46 4.97
N ARG A 80 8.88 8.06 4.02
CA ARG A 80 9.03 9.52 3.91
C ARG A 80 7.72 10.20 3.56
N SER A 81 6.93 9.58 2.68
CA SER A 81 5.63 10.13 2.26
C SER A 81 4.68 9.02 1.80
N ALA A 82 3.38 9.27 1.93
CA ALA A 82 2.34 8.42 1.37
C ALA A 82 1.26 9.25 0.69
N GLU A 83 0.85 8.81 -0.51
CA GLU A 83 -0.33 9.31 -1.20
C GLU A 83 -1.41 8.24 -1.13
N PHE A 84 -2.61 8.67 -0.71
CA PHE A 84 -3.78 7.81 -0.55
C PHE A 84 -4.80 8.17 -1.63
N ILE A 85 -5.26 7.18 -2.38
CA ILE A 85 -6.31 7.38 -3.38
C ILE A 85 -7.54 6.62 -2.94
N GLU A 86 -8.63 7.35 -2.72
CA GLU A 86 -9.91 6.82 -2.26
C GLU A 86 -11.06 7.61 -2.93
N GLN A 87 -11.95 6.88 -3.61
CA GLN A 87 -13.05 7.52 -4.31
C GLN A 87 -14.22 7.91 -3.39
N GLU A 88 -14.47 7.11 -2.33
CA GLU A 88 -15.55 7.34 -1.39
C GLU A 88 -15.19 8.48 -0.43
N ARG A 89 -15.95 9.59 -0.50
CA ARG A 89 -15.68 10.79 0.30
C ARG A 89 -15.67 10.51 1.80
N ALA A 90 -16.56 9.63 2.27
CA ALA A 90 -16.63 9.24 3.67
C ALA A 90 -15.33 8.53 4.10
N ALA A 91 -14.84 7.58 3.29
CA ALA A 91 -13.59 6.85 3.54
C ALA A 91 -12.37 7.79 3.46
N ALA A 92 -12.30 8.69 2.47
CA ALA A 92 -11.24 9.69 2.38
C ALA A 92 -11.18 10.61 3.63
N SER A 93 -12.35 10.98 4.18
CA SER A 93 -12.42 11.73 5.44
C SER A 93 -11.94 10.91 6.64
N ILE A 94 -12.18 9.60 6.64
CA ILE A 94 -11.67 8.68 7.67
C ILE A 94 -10.14 8.59 7.58
N ILE A 95 -9.55 8.48 6.39
CA ILE A 95 -8.09 8.49 6.21
C ILE A 95 -7.49 9.75 6.84
N ALA A 96 -8.02 10.93 6.50
CA ALA A 96 -7.52 12.20 7.03
C ALA A 96 -7.65 12.27 8.58
N SER A 97 -8.73 11.73 9.15
CA SER A 97 -8.91 11.64 10.61
C SER A 97 -7.89 10.69 11.25
N ASN A 98 -7.65 9.52 10.63
CA ASN A 98 -6.70 8.52 11.10
C ASN A 98 -5.26 9.04 11.06
N LEU A 99 -4.88 9.75 9.99
CA LEU A 99 -3.57 10.38 9.85
C LEU A 99 -3.30 11.38 10.96
N ARG A 100 -4.25 12.29 11.23
CA ARG A 100 -4.13 13.24 12.34
C ARG A 100 -4.04 12.54 13.70
N ALA A 101 -4.88 11.52 13.95
CA ALA A 101 -4.85 10.75 15.18
C ALA A 101 -3.53 10.00 15.39
N ALA A 102 -2.86 9.63 14.29
CA ALA A 102 -1.55 8.98 14.30
C ALA A 102 -0.38 9.99 14.33
N GLY A 103 -0.61 11.29 14.10
CA GLY A 103 0.43 12.31 14.02
C GLY A 103 1.30 12.16 12.76
N LEU A 104 0.69 11.77 11.62
CA LEU A 104 1.37 11.43 10.37
C LEU A 104 0.87 12.24 9.16
N ASP A 105 0.03 13.23 9.39
CA ASP A 105 -0.67 13.98 8.34
C ASP A 105 0.25 14.95 7.58
N ASP A 106 1.36 15.37 8.16
CA ASP A 106 2.40 16.19 7.53
C ASP A 106 3.13 15.50 6.37
N ARG A 107 3.16 14.15 6.39
CA ARG A 107 3.80 13.30 5.37
C ARG A 107 2.82 12.62 4.42
N ALA A 108 1.55 13.01 4.47
CA ALA A 108 0.47 12.35 3.77
C ALA A 108 -0.29 13.28 2.83
N ARG A 109 -0.75 12.74 1.70
CA ARG A 109 -1.69 13.41 0.82
C ARG A 109 -2.86 12.47 0.51
N VAL A 110 -4.09 12.95 0.71
CA VAL A 110 -5.31 12.19 0.41
C VAL A 110 -5.98 12.77 -0.83
N HIS A 111 -6.18 11.92 -1.83
CA HIS A 111 -6.88 12.24 -3.07
C HIS A 111 -8.26 11.59 -3.04
N ASN A 112 -9.32 12.40 -2.91
CA ASN A 112 -10.69 11.90 -3.08
C ASN A 112 -11.03 11.87 -4.57
N SER A 113 -10.72 10.76 -5.22
CA SER A 113 -10.82 10.60 -6.68
C SER A 113 -10.86 9.13 -7.06
N PRO A 114 -11.51 8.75 -8.18
CA PRO A 114 -11.32 7.44 -8.79
C PRO A 114 -9.84 7.18 -9.10
N VAL A 115 -9.39 5.93 -8.91
CA VAL A 115 -7.97 5.53 -9.00
C VAL A 115 -7.35 5.91 -10.33
N LEU A 116 -8.00 5.62 -11.45
CA LEU A 116 -7.44 5.89 -12.78
C LEU A 116 -7.23 7.39 -13.03
N LEU A 117 -8.16 8.25 -12.57
CA LEU A 117 -8.04 9.70 -12.68
C LEU A 117 -6.92 10.25 -11.79
N ALA A 118 -6.77 9.70 -10.58
CA ALA A 118 -5.70 10.11 -9.68
C ALA A 118 -4.33 9.68 -10.20
N LEU A 119 -4.19 8.43 -10.68
CA LEU A 119 -2.94 7.92 -11.26
C LEU A 119 -2.43 8.80 -12.42
N ALA A 120 -3.32 9.33 -13.26
CA ALA A 120 -2.93 10.24 -14.34
C ALA A 120 -2.27 11.55 -13.85
N ARG A 121 -2.48 11.92 -12.58
CA ARG A 121 -1.99 13.18 -11.96
C ARG A 121 -0.80 12.97 -11.03
N VAL A 122 -0.47 11.74 -10.64
CA VAL A 122 0.72 11.45 -9.84
C VAL A 122 1.96 11.79 -10.67
N GLN A 123 2.76 12.77 -10.24
CA GLN A 123 3.89 13.29 -11.02
C GLN A 123 5.26 12.84 -10.51
N ARG A 124 5.32 12.17 -9.36
CA ARG A 124 6.57 11.75 -8.74
C ARG A 124 6.73 10.24 -8.87
N PRO A 125 7.95 9.75 -9.07
CA PRO A 125 8.20 8.31 -9.02
C PRO A 125 7.78 7.74 -7.67
N ILE A 126 7.15 6.58 -7.68
CA ILE A 126 6.68 5.84 -6.52
C ILE A 126 7.59 4.63 -6.29
N ASP A 127 7.95 4.39 -5.05
CA ASP A 127 8.80 3.26 -4.68
C ASP A 127 7.99 2.04 -4.26
N LEU A 128 6.84 2.24 -3.58
CA LEU A 128 5.96 1.17 -3.10
C LEU A 128 4.50 1.49 -3.42
N VAL A 129 3.84 0.55 -4.09
CA VAL A 129 2.40 0.63 -4.38
C VAL A 129 1.67 -0.45 -3.58
N PHE A 130 0.60 -0.07 -2.89
CA PHE A 130 -0.43 -0.97 -2.40
C PHE A 130 -1.68 -0.85 -3.25
N ALA A 131 -2.34 -1.96 -3.54
CA ALA A 131 -3.64 -2.00 -4.21
C ALA A 131 -4.52 -3.12 -3.63
N ASP A 132 -5.65 -2.74 -3.04
CA ASP A 132 -6.72 -3.66 -2.58
C ASP A 132 -8.05 -3.30 -3.30
N PRO A 133 -8.14 -3.57 -4.62
CA PRO A 133 -9.33 -3.23 -5.39
C PRO A 133 -10.54 -4.04 -4.93
N PRO A 134 -11.78 -3.54 -5.11
CA PRO A 134 -12.99 -4.30 -4.83
C PRO A 134 -13.01 -5.61 -5.61
N TYR A 135 -13.20 -6.74 -4.91
CA TYR A 135 -13.21 -8.08 -5.55
C TYR A 135 -14.29 -8.25 -6.61
N ALA A 136 -15.35 -7.45 -6.54
CA ALA A 136 -16.44 -7.45 -7.52
C ALA A 136 -16.07 -6.75 -8.85
N ALA A 137 -14.92 -6.10 -8.95
CA ALA A 137 -14.50 -5.31 -10.10
C ALA A 137 -13.13 -5.77 -10.67
N PRO A 138 -13.00 -6.98 -11.20
CA PRO A 138 -11.72 -7.49 -11.70
C PRO A 138 -11.17 -6.70 -12.89
N ALA A 139 -12.03 -6.09 -13.72
CA ALA A 139 -11.60 -5.22 -14.81
C ALA A 139 -10.84 -3.99 -14.29
N LEU A 140 -11.27 -3.41 -13.16
CA LEU A 140 -10.63 -2.26 -12.56
C LEU A 140 -9.19 -2.57 -12.10
N LEU A 141 -8.93 -3.80 -11.64
CA LEU A 141 -7.55 -4.23 -11.34
C LEU A 141 -6.68 -4.20 -12.59
N ASN A 142 -7.16 -4.77 -13.70
CA ASN A 142 -6.40 -4.80 -14.96
C ASN A 142 -6.10 -3.38 -15.46
N GLU A 143 -7.11 -2.51 -15.50
CA GLU A 143 -6.94 -1.10 -15.88
C GLU A 143 -5.96 -0.36 -14.94
N THR A 144 -5.98 -0.67 -13.64
CA THR A 144 -5.04 -0.10 -12.67
C THR A 144 -3.61 -0.57 -12.95
N VAL A 145 -3.41 -1.86 -13.23
CA VAL A 145 -2.09 -2.44 -13.58
C VAL A 145 -1.55 -1.79 -14.86
N GLU A 146 -2.40 -1.59 -15.87
CA GLU A 146 -2.03 -0.89 -17.10
C GLU A 146 -1.66 0.58 -16.82
N ALA A 147 -2.43 1.28 -15.99
CA ALA A 147 -2.15 2.68 -15.63
C ALA A 147 -0.85 2.82 -14.81
N LEU A 148 -0.47 1.82 -14.02
CA LEU A 148 0.81 1.78 -13.32
C LEU A 148 2.02 1.63 -14.26
N ALA A 149 1.81 1.11 -15.48
CA ALA A 149 2.87 0.99 -16.50
C ALA A 149 3.25 2.33 -17.16
N ARG A 150 2.60 3.43 -16.80
CA ARG A 150 2.93 4.76 -17.31
C ARG A 150 4.41 5.09 -17.06
N PRO A 151 5.16 5.55 -18.10
CA PRO A 151 6.56 5.89 -17.95
C PRO A 151 6.82 6.91 -16.84
N GLY A 152 7.82 6.66 -16.00
CA GLY A 152 8.24 7.53 -14.92
C GLY A 152 7.39 7.45 -13.63
N LEU A 153 6.32 6.63 -13.59
CA LEU A 153 5.54 6.44 -12.38
C LEU A 153 6.23 5.48 -11.39
N LEU A 154 6.71 4.35 -11.89
CA LEU A 154 7.51 3.40 -11.12
C LEU A 154 8.98 3.48 -11.54
N VAL A 155 9.88 3.28 -10.57
CA VAL A 155 11.32 3.12 -10.82
C VAL A 155 11.69 1.63 -10.86
N PRO A 156 12.85 1.24 -11.44
CA PRO A 156 13.23 -0.17 -11.53
C PRO A 156 13.29 -0.90 -10.18
N THR A 157 13.55 -0.19 -9.11
CA THR A 157 13.62 -0.74 -7.75
C THR A 157 12.26 -0.77 -7.03
N SER A 158 11.19 -0.28 -7.65
CA SER A 158 9.85 -0.25 -7.06
C SER A 158 9.34 -1.64 -6.72
N VAL A 159 8.37 -1.66 -5.83
CA VAL A 159 7.62 -2.86 -5.44
C VAL A 159 6.14 -2.55 -5.49
N ALA A 160 5.33 -3.50 -5.94
CA ALA A 160 3.88 -3.41 -5.83
C ALA A 160 3.35 -4.61 -5.02
N VAL A 161 2.36 -4.34 -4.17
CA VAL A 161 1.63 -5.36 -3.41
C VAL A 161 0.16 -5.25 -3.77
N ILE A 162 -0.40 -6.34 -4.29
CA ILE A 162 -1.81 -6.42 -4.68
C ILE A 162 -2.52 -7.44 -3.80
N GLU A 163 -3.64 -7.01 -3.21
CA GLU A 163 -4.63 -7.90 -2.60
C GLU A 163 -5.72 -8.24 -3.61
N GLN A 164 -6.12 -9.50 -3.64
CA GLN A 164 -7.24 -9.95 -4.48
C GLN A 164 -7.85 -11.24 -3.93
N SER A 165 -9.00 -11.67 -4.48
CA SER A 165 -9.55 -12.98 -4.15
C SER A 165 -8.57 -14.08 -4.53
N TRP A 166 -8.47 -15.13 -3.68
CA TRP A 166 -7.64 -16.30 -3.98
C TRP A 166 -8.00 -16.99 -5.28
N ASP A 167 -9.28 -16.95 -5.65
CA ASP A 167 -9.81 -17.61 -6.84
C ASP A 167 -9.45 -16.89 -8.16
N VAL A 168 -8.93 -15.66 -8.06
CA VAL A 168 -8.47 -14.87 -9.20
C VAL A 168 -6.96 -15.09 -9.40
N GLN A 169 -6.54 -15.39 -10.62
CA GLN A 169 -5.11 -15.49 -10.94
C GLN A 169 -4.46 -14.11 -10.90
N PRO A 170 -3.29 -13.97 -10.27
CA PRO A 170 -2.59 -12.71 -10.24
C PRO A 170 -2.01 -12.39 -11.63
N PRO A 171 -1.93 -11.12 -12.03
CA PRO A 171 -1.17 -10.73 -13.21
C PRO A 171 0.27 -11.25 -13.13
N ALA A 172 0.84 -11.66 -14.26
CA ALA A 172 2.25 -12.08 -14.28
C ALA A 172 3.21 -10.90 -13.99
N HIS A 173 2.80 -9.69 -14.37
CA HIS A 173 3.57 -8.47 -14.20
C HIS A 173 2.68 -7.30 -13.80
N VAL A 174 3.28 -6.34 -13.12
CA VAL A 174 2.76 -4.98 -12.88
C VAL A 174 3.80 -4.02 -13.43
N ALA A 175 3.52 -3.36 -14.54
CA ALA A 175 4.52 -2.63 -15.31
C ALA A 175 5.73 -3.55 -15.66
N ALA A 176 6.95 -3.14 -15.29
CA ALA A 176 8.17 -3.94 -15.47
C ALA A 176 8.45 -4.90 -14.28
N LEU A 177 7.60 -4.90 -13.24
CA LEU A 177 7.80 -5.73 -12.06
C LEU A 177 7.19 -7.11 -12.27
N ALA A 178 7.96 -8.17 -12.09
CA ALA A 178 7.49 -9.54 -12.15
C ALA A 178 6.87 -10.01 -10.83
N LEU A 179 5.98 -10.98 -10.89
CA LEU A 179 5.43 -11.62 -9.68
C LEU A 179 6.56 -12.37 -8.93
N ALA A 180 6.98 -11.83 -7.79
CA ALA A 180 8.10 -12.33 -7.01
C ALA A 180 7.66 -13.29 -5.88
N ASN A 181 6.46 -13.07 -5.30
CA ASN A 181 5.96 -13.91 -4.20
C ASN A 181 4.44 -13.81 -4.10
N THR A 182 3.80 -14.88 -3.62
CA THR A 182 2.38 -14.87 -3.23
C THR A 182 2.18 -15.52 -1.88
N ARG A 183 1.19 -15.02 -1.11
CA ARG A 183 0.72 -15.67 0.12
C ARG A 183 -0.79 -15.72 0.15
N ARG A 184 -1.31 -16.79 0.75
CA ARG A 184 -2.74 -16.98 0.99
C ARG A 184 -3.08 -16.69 2.45
N HIS A 185 -4.12 -15.89 2.66
CA HIS A 185 -4.74 -15.65 3.97
C HIS A 185 -6.25 -15.82 3.85
N GLY A 186 -6.74 -17.00 4.19
CA GLY A 186 -8.15 -17.34 4.01
C GLY A 186 -8.55 -17.26 2.53
N ARG A 187 -9.43 -16.31 2.20
CA ARG A 187 -9.89 -16.05 0.83
C ARG A 187 -9.10 -14.95 0.11
N THR A 188 -8.12 -14.35 0.77
CA THR A 188 -7.29 -13.29 0.21
C THR A 188 -5.97 -13.85 -0.31
N ARG A 189 -5.57 -13.40 -1.48
CA ARG A 189 -4.23 -13.54 -2.06
C ARG A 189 -3.49 -12.23 -1.89
N ILE A 190 -2.28 -12.29 -1.36
CA ILE A 190 -1.33 -11.18 -1.34
C ILE A 190 -0.29 -11.51 -2.40
N SER A 191 -0.14 -10.67 -3.41
CA SER A 191 0.83 -10.82 -4.50
C SER A 191 1.83 -9.67 -4.44
N LEU A 192 3.13 -10.01 -4.35
CA LEU A 192 4.24 -9.06 -4.32
C LEU A 192 4.98 -9.11 -5.65
N TYR A 193 5.15 -7.95 -6.26
CA TYR A 193 5.82 -7.74 -7.54
C TYR A 193 7.09 -6.92 -7.35
N ALA A 194 8.17 -7.37 -7.97
CA ALA A 194 9.49 -6.74 -7.87
C ALA A 194 10.32 -7.03 -9.13
N ALA A 195 11.35 -6.23 -9.40
CA ALA A 195 12.38 -6.50 -10.40
C ALA A 195 13.49 -7.37 -9.80
#